data_aefce65a271d6e6ad3604b628021f907
#
_entry.id   aefce65a271d6e6ad3604b628021f907
#
_cell.length_a   1.000
_cell.length_b   1.000
_cell.length_c   1.000
_cell.angle_alpha   90.00
_cell.angle_beta   90.00
_cell.angle_gamma   90.00
#
_symmetry.space_group_name_H-M   'P 1'
#
loop_
_entity.id
_entity.type
_entity.pdbx_description
1 polymer ?
#
loop_
_entity_poly.entity_id
_entity_poly.type
_entity_poly.pdbx_seq_one_letter_code
_entity_poly.pdbx_strand_id
1 'polypeptide(L)'
;MRPLQSMLAAVLFMPLASALAGTPVIDERQQNQEARIDQGVASGELTGREVRRLEAQQSHIDRMENRAKADGVVTGRERARIHTAQDNANARIARNKHDRQRRY
;
A
#
# COMPACT_ATOMS: atom_id res chain seq x y z
N MET A 1 44.17 -6.53 2.72
CA MET A 1 43.60 -7.25 3.82
C MET A 1 42.43 -6.51 4.42
N ARG A 2 42.64 -5.32 4.80
CA ARG A 2 41.63 -4.52 5.46
C ARG A 2 40.41 -4.20 4.59
N PRO A 3 40.61 -3.92 3.30
CA PRO A 3 39.46 -3.63 2.44
C PRO A 3 38.46 -4.76 2.39
N LEU A 4 38.92 -5.99 2.49
CA LEU A 4 38.04 -7.14 2.44
C LEU A 4 37.08 -7.17 3.64
N GLN A 5 37.59 -6.83 4.79
CA GLN A 5 36.80 -6.82 6.00
C GLN A 5 35.71 -5.77 5.94
N SER A 6 36.05 -4.62 5.41
CA SER A 6 35.08 -3.55 5.25
C SER A 6 33.98 -3.95 4.30
N MET A 7 34.31 -4.63 3.23
CA MET A 7 33.32 -5.06 2.27
C MET A 7 32.34 -6.06 2.85
N LEU A 8 32.83 -6.96 3.66
CA LEU A 8 31.98 -7.94 4.32
C LEU A 8 30.97 -7.26 5.23
N ALA A 9 31.38 -6.26 5.96
CA ALA A 9 30.50 -5.54 6.84
C ALA A 9 29.38 -4.86 6.06
N ALA A 10 29.74 -4.27 4.92
CA ALA A 10 28.75 -3.59 4.08
C ALA A 10 27.70 -4.57 3.56
N VAL A 11 28.13 -5.74 3.12
CA VAL A 11 27.21 -6.74 2.58
C VAL A 11 26.21 -7.19 3.63
N LEU A 12 26.68 -7.44 4.84
CA LEU A 12 25.80 -7.87 5.93
C LEU A 12 24.75 -6.81 6.26
N PHE A 13 25.14 -5.56 6.16
CA PHE A 13 24.26 -4.47 6.54
C PHE A 13 23.14 -4.25 5.54
N MET A 14 23.38 -4.41 4.27
CA MET A 14 22.38 -4.11 3.23
C MET A 14 21.10 -4.91 3.32
N PRO A 15 21.14 -6.23 3.46
CA PRO A 15 19.88 -7.01 3.56
C PRO A 15 19.05 -6.57 4.76
N LEU A 16 19.69 -6.25 5.84
CA LEU A 16 18.99 -5.82 7.03
C LEU A 16 18.27 -4.50 6.81
N ALA A 17 18.91 -3.55 6.16
CA ALA A 17 18.30 -2.27 5.85
C ALA A 17 17.06 -2.43 4.98
N SER A 18 17.14 -3.29 3.97
CA SER A 18 15.98 -3.56 3.12
C SER A 18 14.81 -4.15 3.90
N ALA A 19 15.10 -5.10 4.78
CA ALA A 19 14.06 -5.72 5.58
C ALA A 19 13.37 -4.74 6.51
N LEU A 20 14.11 -3.73 7.02
CA LEU A 20 13.58 -2.77 7.96
C LEU A 20 12.69 -1.72 7.30
N ALA A 21 13.04 -1.28 6.10
CA ALA A 21 12.38 -0.16 5.44
C ALA A 21 11.40 -0.57 4.34
N GLY A 22 11.56 -1.75 3.76
CA GLY A 22 10.76 -2.16 2.61
C GLY A 22 9.37 -2.61 2.97
N THR A 23 8.40 -2.24 2.15
CA THR A 23 7.01 -2.70 2.28
C THR A 23 6.48 -3.14 0.92
N PRO A 24 7.13 -4.15 0.29
CA PRO A 24 6.74 -4.52 -1.08
C PRO A 24 5.32 -5.09 -1.19
N VAL A 25 4.87 -5.84 -0.19
CA VAL A 25 3.50 -6.37 -0.21
C VAL A 25 2.48 -5.25 -0.09
N ILE A 26 2.75 -4.29 0.78
CA ILE A 26 1.88 -3.12 0.94
C ILE A 26 1.83 -2.32 -0.36
N ASP A 27 2.97 -2.10 -0.99
CA ASP A 27 3.04 -1.34 -2.24
C ASP A 27 2.30 -2.06 -3.36
N GLU A 28 2.45 -3.37 -3.46
CA GLU A 28 1.75 -4.16 -4.46
C GLU A 28 0.23 -4.08 -4.26
N ARG A 29 -0.23 -4.18 -3.03
CA ARG A 29 -1.65 -4.05 -2.74
C ARG A 29 -2.19 -2.68 -3.12
N GLN A 30 -1.40 -1.61 -2.87
CA GLN A 30 -1.79 -0.25 -3.28
C GLN A 30 -1.94 -0.16 -4.79
N GLN A 31 -0.99 -0.70 -5.52
CA GLN A 31 -1.05 -0.70 -6.98
C GLN A 31 -2.26 -1.46 -7.50
N ASN A 32 -2.56 -2.61 -6.91
CA ASN A 32 -3.71 -3.40 -7.29
C ASN A 32 -5.02 -2.67 -7.00
N GLN A 33 -5.10 -1.98 -5.86
CA GLN A 33 -6.27 -1.20 -5.50
C GLN A 33 -6.48 -0.02 -6.45
N GLU A 34 -5.40 0.68 -6.81
CA GLU A 34 -5.48 1.76 -7.79
C GLU A 34 -5.94 1.26 -9.15
N ALA A 35 -5.42 0.12 -9.58
CA ALA A 35 -5.83 -0.48 -10.84
C ALA A 35 -7.32 -0.82 -10.85
N ARG A 36 -7.83 -1.32 -9.74
CA ARG A 36 -9.25 -1.66 -9.62
C ARG A 36 -10.14 -0.41 -9.63
N ILE A 37 -9.67 0.66 -9.00
CA ILE A 37 -10.39 1.94 -9.04
C ILE A 37 -10.42 2.47 -10.47
N ASP A 38 -9.28 2.48 -11.14
CA ASP A 38 -9.19 2.93 -12.52
C ASP A 38 -10.10 2.12 -13.44
N GLN A 39 -10.14 0.81 -13.23
CA GLN A 39 -11.02 -0.06 -14.01
C GLN A 39 -12.49 0.29 -13.74
N GLY A 40 -12.84 0.57 -12.50
CA GLY A 40 -14.19 0.96 -12.14
C GLY A 40 -14.60 2.29 -12.76
N VAL A 41 -13.65 3.22 -12.90
CA VAL A 41 -13.90 4.48 -13.60
C VAL A 41 -14.16 4.21 -15.08
N ALA A 42 -13.29 3.44 -15.72
CA ALA A 42 -13.38 3.17 -17.15
C ALA A 42 -14.65 2.41 -17.51
N SER A 43 -15.10 1.51 -16.63
CA SER A 43 -16.29 0.68 -16.89
C SER A 43 -17.59 1.39 -16.50
N GLY A 44 -17.52 2.51 -15.80
CA GLY A 44 -18.70 3.19 -15.28
C GLY A 44 -19.27 2.57 -14.01
N GLU A 45 -18.59 1.61 -13.42
CA GLU A 45 -19.05 0.98 -12.18
C GLU A 45 -18.91 1.89 -10.96
N LEU A 46 -18.04 2.89 -11.04
CA LEU A 46 -17.81 3.83 -9.96
C LEU A 46 -18.28 5.23 -10.36
N THR A 47 -19.00 5.87 -9.47
CA THR A 47 -19.40 7.27 -9.66
C THR A 47 -18.24 8.19 -9.30
N GLY A 48 -18.30 9.45 -9.74
CA GLY A 48 -17.29 10.44 -9.40
C GLY A 48 -17.14 10.63 -7.89
N ARG A 49 -18.25 10.59 -7.16
CA ARG A 49 -18.22 10.72 -5.71
C ARG A 49 -17.52 9.52 -5.06
N GLU A 50 -17.81 8.32 -5.54
CA GLU A 50 -17.18 7.11 -5.04
C GLU A 50 -15.67 7.12 -5.29
N VAL A 51 -15.27 7.53 -6.49
CA VAL A 51 -13.86 7.64 -6.84
C VAL A 51 -13.14 8.61 -5.91
N ARG A 52 -13.73 9.77 -5.65
CA ARG A 52 -13.11 10.75 -4.74
C ARG A 52 -12.91 10.18 -3.34
N ARG A 53 -13.89 9.42 -2.83
CA ARG A 53 -13.78 8.80 -1.51
C ARG A 53 -12.71 7.71 -1.49
N LEU A 54 -12.67 6.90 -2.54
CA LEU A 54 -11.68 5.84 -2.64
C LEU A 54 -10.27 6.41 -2.76
N GLU A 55 -10.10 7.46 -3.56
CA GLU A 55 -8.80 8.11 -3.70
C GLU A 55 -8.36 8.78 -2.40
N ALA A 56 -9.29 9.38 -1.65
CA ALA A 56 -8.99 9.94 -0.34
C ALA A 56 -8.53 8.85 0.62
N GLN A 57 -9.15 7.68 0.56
CA GLN A 57 -8.76 6.53 1.38
C GLN A 57 -7.37 6.02 1.00
N GLN A 58 -7.08 5.94 -0.31
CA GLN A 58 -5.75 5.56 -0.77
C GLN A 58 -4.68 6.55 -0.29
N SER A 59 -4.97 7.84 -0.36
CA SER A 59 -4.05 8.87 0.14
C SER A 59 -3.80 8.74 1.64
N HIS A 60 -4.82 8.40 2.39
CA HIS A 60 -4.69 8.16 3.82
C HIS A 60 -3.75 6.98 4.10
N ILE A 61 -3.90 5.89 3.35
CA ILE A 61 -3.04 4.73 3.50
C ILE A 61 -1.59 5.08 3.13
N ASP A 62 -1.40 5.85 2.07
CA ASP A 62 -0.07 6.31 1.68
C ASP A 62 0.59 7.12 2.80
N ARG A 63 -0.17 7.98 3.45
CA ARG A 63 0.36 8.76 4.58
C ARG A 63 0.70 7.86 5.77
N MET A 64 -0.09 6.84 6.02
CA MET A 64 0.22 5.87 7.07
C MET A 64 1.55 5.17 6.78
N GLU A 65 1.73 4.75 5.55
CA GLU A 65 2.95 4.07 5.12
C GLU A 65 4.15 5.00 5.23
N ASN A 66 4.02 6.22 4.76
CA ASN A 66 5.12 7.18 4.81
C ASN A 66 5.53 7.51 6.23
N ARG A 67 4.57 7.64 7.14
CA ARG A 67 4.88 7.86 8.55
C ARG A 67 5.57 6.66 9.18
N ALA A 68 5.11 5.47 8.83
CA ALA A 68 5.72 4.25 9.35
C ALA A 68 7.16 4.10 8.89
N LYS A 69 7.47 4.54 7.67
CA LYS A 69 8.83 4.46 7.12
C LYS A 69 9.75 5.59 7.60
N ALA A 70 9.20 6.63 8.21
CA ALA A 70 9.94 7.85 8.49
C ALA A 70 11.17 7.62 9.38
N ASP A 71 11.10 6.67 10.30
CA ASP A 71 12.22 6.36 11.19
C ASP A 71 13.08 5.20 10.69
N GLY A 72 12.82 4.70 9.48
CA GLY A 72 13.58 3.64 8.86
C GLY A 72 13.19 2.23 9.27
N VAL A 73 12.22 2.09 10.17
CA VAL A 73 11.77 0.79 10.65
C VAL A 73 10.24 0.74 10.60
N VAL A 74 9.70 -0.23 9.87
CA VAL A 74 8.27 -0.47 9.86
C VAL A 74 7.98 -1.63 10.79
N THR A 75 7.34 -1.33 11.92
CA THR A 75 7.07 -2.34 12.95
C THR A 75 5.94 -3.28 12.50
N GLY A 76 5.83 -4.43 13.19
CA GLY A 76 4.72 -5.35 12.94
C GLY A 76 3.36 -4.72 13.18
N ARG A 77 3.26 -3.88 14.20
CA ARG A 77 2.02 -3.18 14.51
C ARG A 77 1.65 -2.19 13.39
N GLU A 78 2.64 -1.47 12.88
CA GLU A 78 2.42 -0.54 11.77
C GLU A 78 1.98 -1.28 10.52
N ARG A 79 2.61 -2.40 10.19
CA ARG A 79 2.20 -3.22 9.05
C ARG A 79 0.78 -3.71 9.20
N ALA A 80 0.42 -4.17 10.40
CA ALA A 80 -0.91 -4.66 10.67
C ALA A 80 -1.97 -3.58 10.47
N ARG A 81 -1.69 -2.36 10.93
CA ARG A 81 -2.61 -1.23 10.73
C ARG A 81 -2.79 -0.89 9.27
N ILE A 82 -1.71 -0.89 8.51
CA ILE A 82 -1.77 -0.58 7.09
C ILE A 82 -2.56 -1.67 6.36
N HIS A 83 -2.29 -2.93 6.65
CA HIS A 83 -3.05 -4.04 6.04
C HIS A 83 -4.53 -3.97 6.38
N THR A 84 -4.88 -3.63 7.61
CA THR A 84 -6.28 -3.45 7.98
C THR A 84 -6.92 -2.32 7.17
N ALA A 85 -6.22 -1.20 7.02
CA ALA A 85 -6.73 -0.09 6.20
C ALA A 85 -6.88 -0.51 4.74
N GLN A 86 -5.96 -1.30 4.22
CA GLN A 86 -6.05 -1.83 2.85
C GLN A 86 -7.21 -2.81 2.70
N ASP A 87 -7.45 -3.65 3.72
CA ASP A 87 -8.59 -4.56 3.71
C ASP A 87 -9.90 -3.78 3.66
N ASN A 88 -10.00 -2.70 4.42
CA ASN A 88 -11.18 -1.85 4.41
C ASN A 88 -11.37 -1.17 3.06
N ALA A 89 -10.26 -0.74 2.44
CA ALA A 89 -10.30 -0.14 1.11
C ALA A 89 -10.76 -1.16 0.06
N ASN A 90 -10.23 -2.37 0.11
CA ASN A 90 -10.67 -3.44 -0.78
C ASN A 90 -12.16 -3.71 -0.68
N ALA A 91 -12.67 -3.77 0.54
CA ALA A 91 -14.08 -4.03 0.77
C ALA A 91 -14.93 -2.89 0.21
N ARG A 92 -14.49 -1.64 0.36
CA ARG A 92 -15.22 -0.49 -0.16
C ARG A 92 -15.23 -0.46 -1.69
N ILE A 93 -14.09 -0.73 -2.30
CA ILE A 93 -13.99 -0.81 -3.77
C ILE A 93 -14.97 -1.86 -4.29
N ALA A 94 -14.94 -3.04 -3.69
CA ALA A 94 -15.81 -4.14 -4.11
C ALA A 94 -17.29 -3.78 -3.95
N ARG A 95 -17.67 -3.20 -2.81
CA ARG A 95 -19.05 -2.81 -2.57
C ARG A 95 -19.53 -1.76 -3.55
N ASN A 96 -18.73 -0.73 -3.77
CA ASN A 96 -19.13 0.35 -4.66
C ASN A 96 -19.34 -0.13 -6.08
N LYS A 97 -18.45 -0.98 -6.57
CA LYS A 97 -18.59 -1.55 -7.91
C LYS A 97 -19.80 -2.46 -7.99
N HIS A 98 -20.01 -3.27 -6.96
CA HIS A 98 -21.11 -4.23 -6.93
C HIS A 98 -22.47 -3.55 -6.82
N ASP A 99 -22.57 -2.54 -5.97
CA ASP A 99 -23.82 -1.79 -5.79
C ASP A 99 -24.24 -1.10 -7.08
N ARG A 100 -23.27 -0.58 -7.82
CA ARG A 100 -23.55 0.05 -9.11
C ARG A 100 -24.14 -0.95 -10.09
N GLN A 101 -23.59 -2.16 -10.12
CA GLN A 101 -24.09 -3.22 -10.98
C GLN A 101 -25.51 -3.61 -10.65
N ARG A 102 -25.89 -3.61 -9.37
CA ARG A 102 -27.25 -3.95 -8.98
C ARG A 102 -28.29 -2.94 -9.42
N ARG A 103 -27.88 -1.71 -9.63
CA ARG A 103 -28.81 -0.66 -10.06
C ARG A 103 -29.22 -0.80 -11.51
N TYR A 104 -28.49 -1.56 -12.24
CA TYR A 104 -28.74 -1.82 -13.64
C TYR A 104 -29.17 -3.25 -13.84
#